data_380b5dc26670f1b79aa5b8a65f5a83cc
#
_entry.id   380b5dc26670f1b79aa5b8a65f5a83cc
#
_cell.length_a   1.000
_cell.length_b   1.000
_cell.length_c   1.000
_cell.angle_alpha   90.00
_cell.angle_beta   90.00
_cell.angle_gamma   90.00
#
_symmetry.space_group_name_H-M   'P 1'
#
loop_
_entity.id
_entity.type
_entity.pdbx_description
1 polymer ?
#
loop_
_entity_poly.entity_id
_entity_poly.type
_entity_poly.pdbx_seq_one_letter_code
_entity_poly.pdbx_strand_id
1 'polypeptide(L)'
;KTASRTRIAYAYDLGCFFDYLHKENPICKKIDITDFPITILDELKPMDIEEYLYHLKLYEKDGNAHANDERAIKRKLSSLRTFYNYFYKHELIDTNPAIKVDMPKINDKAIVRLDVDEVAQLLDEVESGEKLTSRQQMYHERTKTRDLAILTLLLGTGIRVSECVGLDLNDVDFKNNGIKVHRKGGAEVVVYFSDEVMEALLAYVKERLNVTPVEVSTYCIASTTSNPSSTSPNTVYPPSRNGVPPNVVYASTCSGVKVGTPSSLLFAIAILPS
;
A
#
# COMPACT_ATOMS: atom_id res chain seq x y z
N LYS A 1 12.65 -4.72 12.42
CA LYS A 1 11.42 -3.92 12.70
C LYS A 1 10.52 -3.94 11.48
N THR A 2 9.25 -4.34 11.66
CA THR A 2 8.26 -4.41 10.56
C THR A 2 7.61 -3.03 10.38
N ALA A 3 7.51 -2.56 9.13
CA ALA A 3 6.87 -1.28 8.82
C ALA A 3 5.39 -1.26 9.28
N SER A 4 4.90 -0.12 9.73
CA SER A 4 3.54 0.05 10.24
C SER A 4 2.45 -0.45 9.27
N ARG A 5 2.59 -0.15 7.97
CA ARG A 5 1.67 -0.65 6.93
C ARG A 5 1.67 -2.17 6.81
N THR A 6 2.81 -2.83 6.99
CA THR A 6 2.91 -4.29 6.97
C THR A 6 2.21 -4.89 8.19
N ARG A 7 2.35 -4.28 9.37
CA ARG A 7 1.63 -4.72 10.58
C ARG A 7 0.13 -4.63 10.43
N ILE A 8 -0.37 -3.51 9.88
CA ILE A 8 -1.81 -3.34 9.60
C ILE A 8 -2.30 -4.40 8.61
N ALA A 9 -1.54 -4.67 7.54
CA ALA A 9 -1.91 -5.70 6.57
C ALA A 9 -1.94 -7.10 7.20
N TYR A 10 -0.98 -7.42 8.06
CA TYR A 10 -0.97 -8.70 8.79
C TYR A 10 -2.14 -8.81 9.76
N ALA A 11 -2.43 -7.73 10.52
CA ALA A 11 -3.58 -7.71 11.41
C ALA A 11 -4.89 -7.95 10.65
N TYR A 12 -5.06 -7.34 9.49
CA TYR A 12 -6.22 -7.57 8.64
C TYR A 12 -6.30 -9.02 8.14
N ASP A 13 -5.18 -9.60 7.69
CA ASP A 13 -5.15 -10.98 7.21
C ASP A 13 -5.47 -11.97 8.32
N LEU A 14 -4.96 -11.73 9.53
CA LEU A 14 -5.25 -12.53 10.71
C LEU A 14 -6.71 -12.38 11.13
N GLY A 15 -7.25 -11.16 11.11
CA GLY A 15 -8.68 -10.93 11.36
C GLY A 15 -9.56 -11.76 10.43
N CYS A 16 -9.25 -11.77 9.12
CA CYS A 16 -10.00 -12.62 8.17
C CYS A 16 -9.92 -14.11 8.51
N PHE A 17 -8.78 -14.58 9.02
CA PHE A 17 -8.62 -15.98 9.42
C PHE A 17 -9.44 -16.31 10.67
N PHE A 18 -9.38 -15.48 11.70
CA PHE A 18 -10.16 -15.71 12.92
C PHE A 18 -11.66 -15.53 12.70
N ASP A 19 -12.08 -14.61 11.85
CA ASP A 19 -13.48 -14.48 11.42
C ASP A 19 -13.99 -15.76 10.74
N TYR A 20 -13.15 -16.35 9.87
CA TYR A 20 -13.46 -17.63 9.23
C TYR A 20 -13.58 -18.75 10.27
N LEU A 21 -12.60 -18.89 11.16
CA LEU A 21 -12.63 -19.91 12.21
C LEU A 21 -13.87 -19.79 13.10
N HIS A 22 -14.23 -18.58 13.49
CA HIS A 22 -15.43 -18.34 14.31
C HIS A 22 -16.71 -18.75 13.61
N LYS A 23 -16.78 -18.61 12.27
CA LYS A 23 -17.97 -18.95 11.48
C LYS A 23 -18.06 -20.45 11.15
N GLU A 24 -16.95 -21.03 10.77
CA GLU A 24 -16.94 -22.34 10.10
C GLU A 24 -16.31 -23.46 10.94
N ASN A 25 -15.32 -23.16 11.77
CA ASN A 25 -14.61 -24.19 12.53
C ASN A 25 -15.43 -24.61 13.77
N PRO A 26 -15.74 -25.91 13.95
CA PRO A 26 -16.57 -26.40 15.07
C PRO A 26 -16.02 -26.10 16.47
N ILE A 27 -14.69 -26.01 16.60
CA ILE A 27 -14.01 -25.73 17.89
C ILE A 27 -14.15 -24.25 18.22
N CYS A 28 -13.97 -23.38 17.23
CA CYS A 28 -13.91 -21.93 17.39
C CYS A 28 -15.30 -21.25 17.40
N LYS A 29 -16.31 -21.89 16.80
CA LYS A 29 -17.66 -21.30 16.62
C LYS A 29 -18.37 -20.88 17.90
N LYS A 30 -18.00 -21.48 19.02
CA LYS A 30 -18.62 -21.22 20.35
C LYS A 30 -17.88 -20.15 21.16
N ILE A 31 -16.74 -19.66 20.68
CA ILE A 31 -15.86 -18.77 21.42
C ILE A 31 -15.87 -17.42 20.71
N ASP A 32 -16.10 -16.34 21.46
CA ASP A 32 -16.00 -15.01 20.91
C ASP A 32 -14.55 -14.75 20.43
N ILE A 33 -14.39 -14.06 19.30
CA ILE A 33 -13.08 -13.76 18.72
C ILE A 33 -12.18 -13.01 19.72
N THR A 34 -12.78 -12.18 20.56
CA THR A 34 -12.06 -11.43 21.61
C THR A 34 -11.52 -12.32 22.74
N ASP A 35 -12.09 -13.48 22.92
CA ASP A 35 -11.81 -14.38 24.04
C ASP A 35 -11.06 -15.65 23.61
N PHE A 36 -10.58 -15.70 22.35
CA PHE A 36 -9.81 -16.84 21.87
C PHE A 36 -8.56 -17.06 22.71
N PRO A 37 -8.44 -18.19 23.43
CA PRO A 37 -7.22 -18.51 24.15
C PRO A 37 -6.12 -18.93 23.17
N ILE A 38 -4.86 -18.70 23.56
CA ILE A 38 -3.70 -19.07 22.73
C ILE A 38 -3.65 -20.59 22.48
N THR A 39 -4.13 -21.39 23.43
CA THR A 39 -4.16 -22.85 23.33
C THR A 39 -4.95 -23.38 22.13
N ILE A 40 -5.92 -22.62 21.62
CA ILE A 40 -6.65 -22.96 20.38
C ILE A 40 -5.70 -23.14 19.19
N LEU A 41 -4.60 -22.38 19.16
CA LEU A 41 -3.62 -22.47 18.07
C LEU A 41 -2.98 -23.86 17.99
N ASP A 42 -2.85 -24.57 19.10
CA ASP A 42 -2.33 -25.95 19.14
C ASP A 42 -3.39 -27.00 18.75
N GLU A 43 -4.68 -26.67 18.90
CA GLU A 43 -5.77 -27.58 18.51
C GLU A 43 -6.03 -27.55 16.99
N LEU A 44 -5.64 -26.45 16.32
CA LEU A 44 -5.80 -26.30 14.88
C LEU A 44 -4.85 -27.20 14.11
N LYS A 45 -5.38 -27.85 13.07
CA LYS A 45 -4.64 -28.76 12.21
C LYS A 45 -4.29 -28.07 10.88
N PRO A 46 -3.31 -28.60 10.14
CA PRO A 46 -3.03 -28.12 8.78
C PRO A 46 -4.28 -28.07 7.88
N MET A 47 -5.18 -29.06 8.03
CA MET A 47 -6.44 -29.12 7.27
C MET A 47 -7.32 -27.90 7.51
N ASP A 48 -7.43 -27.38 8.74
CA ASP A 48 -8.25 -26.19 9.04
C ASP A 48 -7.72 -24.96 8.27
N ILE A 49 -6.41 -24.87 8.11
CA ILE A 49 -5.78 -23.80 7.32
C ILE A 49 -6.01 -24.01 5.82
N GLU A 50 -5.92 -25.24 5.34
CA GLU A 50 -6.19 -25.58 3.92
C GLU A 50 -7.64 -25.28 3.56
N GLU A 51 -8.60 -25.62 4.43
CA GLU A 51 -10.02 -25.30 4.25
C GLU A 51 -10.24 -23.77 4.21
N TYR A 52 -9.57 -23.03 5.09
CA TYR A 52 -9.57 -21.57 5.03
C TYR A 52 -9.04 -21.05 3.68
N LEU A 53 -7.91 -21.57 3.19
CA LEU A 53 -7.35 -21.15 1.89
C LEU A 53 -8.29 -21.51 0.73
N TYR A 54 -8.99 -22.63 0.83
CA TYR A 54 -10.01 -23.02 -0.15
C TYR A 54 -11.21 -22.06 -0.11
N HIS A 55 -11.71 -21.73 1.08
CA HIS A 55 -12.78 -20.75 1.29
C HIS A 55 -12.43 -19.38 0.67
N LEU A 56 -11.17 -18.94 0.79
CA LEU A 56 -10.73 -17.68 0.22
C LEU A 56 -10.81 -17.61 -1.32
N LYS A 57 -10.83 -18.74 -2.02
CA LYS A 57 -10.97 -18.75 -3.49
C LYS A 57 -12.30 -18.21 -3.95
N LEU A 58 -13.36 -18.50 -3.19
CA LEU A 58 -14.69 -17.97 -3.43
C LEU A 58 -15.45 -17.93 -2.12
N TYR A 59 -15.85 -16.75 -1.67
CA TYR A 59 -16.64 -16.56 -0.46
C TYR A 59 -17.61 -15.41 -0.63
N GLU A 60 -18.64 -15.40 0.16
CA GLU A 60 -19.64 -14.33 0.20
C GLU A 60 -19.37 -13.41 1.40
N LYS A 61 -19.39 -12.10 1.15
CA LYS A 61 -19.29 -11.09 2.18
C LYS A 61 -20.25 -9.94 1.84
N ASP A 62 -21.09 -9.57 2.80
CA ASP A 62 -22.05 -8.47 2.67
C ASP A 62 -22.98 -8.64 1.43
N GLY A 63 -23.38 -9.89 1.11
CA GLY A 63 -24.21 -10.23 -0.05
C GLY A 63 -23.50 -10.18 -1.40
N ASN A 64 -22.19 -10.02 -1.43
CA ASN A 64 -21.39 -10.01 -2.65
C ASN A 64 -20.42 -11.18 -2.67
N ALA A 65 -20.29 -11.82 -3.85
CA ALA A 65 -19.30 -12.85 -4.07
C ALA A 65 -17.89 -12.21 -4.21
N HIS A 66 -16.96 -12.69 -3.43
CA HIS A 66 -15.57 -12.29 -3.45
C HIS A 66 -14.68 -13.47 -3.82
N ALA A 67 -13.67 -13.23 -4.65
CA ALA A 67 -12.63 -14.21 -4.98
C ALA A 67 -11.26 -13.59 -4.79
N ASN A 68 -10.34 -14.36 -4.21
CA ASN A 68 -8.94 -13.97 -4.12
C ASN A 68 -8.12 -14.73 -5.18
N ASP A 69 -7.17 -14.03 -5.78
CA ASP A 69 -6.17 -14.66 -6.63
C ASP A 69 -5.09 -15.41 -5.79
N GLU A 70 -4.30 -16.23 -6.45
CA GLU A 70 -3.24 -17.01 -5.79
C GLU A 70 -2.21 -16.14 -5.06
N ARG A 71 -1.97 -14.91 -5.52
CA ARG A 71 -1.04 -13.96 -4.87
C ARG A 71 -1.61 -13.47 -3.55
N ALA A 72 -2.91 -13.16 -3.51
CA ALA A 72 -3.59 -12.76 -2.28
C ALA A 72 -3.63 -13.90 -1.26
N ILE A 73 -3.94 -15.13 -1.71
CA ILE A 73 -3.94 -16.33 -0.87
C ILE A 73 -2.54 -16.60 -0.30
N LYS A 74 -1.51 -16.55 -1.16
CA LYS A 74 -0.10 -16.71 -0.74
C LYS A 74 0.31 -15.68 0.30
N ARG A 75 -0.09 -14.41 0.13
CA ARG A 75 0.18 -13.34 1.12
C ARG A 75 -0.47 -13.65 2.46
N LYS A 76 -1.75 -14.06 2.47
CA LYS A 76 -2.47 -14.42 3.70
C LYS A 76 -1.84 -15.62 4.41
N LEU A 77 -1.44 -16.65 3.67
CA LEU A 77 -0.71 -17.79 4.26
C LEU A 77 0.66 -17.37 4.81
N SER A 78 1.35 -16.43 4.16
CA SER A 78 2.61 -15.87 4.68
C SER A 78 2.42 -15.11 5.99
N SER A 79 1.31 -14.38 6.13
CA SER A 79 0.94 -13.69 7.38
C SER A 79 0.68 -14.70 8.50
N LEU A 80 -0.06 -15.78 8.22
CA LEU A 80 -0.31 -16.88 9.17
C LEU A 80 0.99 -17.59 9.58
N ARG A 81 1.87 -17.91 8.62
CA ARG A 81 3.16 -18.52 8.93
C ARG A 81 4.02 -17.65 9.84
N THR A 82 4.03 -16.34 9.58
CA THR A 82 4.77 -15.39 10.43
C THR A 82 4.20 -15.34 11.83
N PHE A 83 2.88 -15.35 11.94
CA PHE A 83 2.15 -15.36 13.20
C PHE A 83 2.45 -16.65 14.01
N TYR A 84 2.22 -17.82 13.43
CA TYR A 84 2.52 -19.10 14.08
C TYR A 84 4.00 -19.26 14.46
N ASN A 85 4.91 -18.84 13.58
CA ASN A 85 6.34 -18.87 13.87
C ASN A 85 6.74 -18.01 15.07
N TYR A 86 6.07 -16.87 15.26
CA TYR A 86 6.33 -16.03 16.43
C TYR A 86 5.97 -16.78 17.72
N PHE A 87 4.75 -17.32 17.83
CA PHE A 87 4.30 -18.01 19.01
C PHE A 87 5.10 -19.29 19.28
N TYR A 88 5.40 -20.05 18.23
CA TYR A 88 6.18 -21.27 18.33
C TYR A 88 7.63 -21.01 18.80
N LYS A 89 8.28 -19.96 18.30
CA LYS A 89 9.63 -19.56 18.73
C LYS A 89 9.70 -19.08 20.18
N HIS A 90 8.60 -18.54 20.70
CA HIS A 90 8.51 -18.08 22.08
C HIS A 90 7.94 -19.16 23.02
N GLU A 91 7.81 -20.40 22.53
CA GLU A 91 7.33 -21.54 23.31
C GLU A 91 5.95 -21.29 23.94
N LEU A 92 5.10 -20.49 23.27
CA LEU A 92 3.75 -20.19 23.68
C LEU A 92 2.73 -21.16 23.08
N ILE A 93 3.14 -21.92 22.08
CA ILE A 93 2.43 -23.03 21.44
C ILE A 93 3.42 -24.16 21.15
N ASP A 94 2.91 -25.39 21.22
CA ASP A 94 3.69 -26.60 21.01
C ASP A 94 3.78 -27.02 19.54
N THR A 95 2.83 -26.59 18.71
CA THR A 95 2.72 -26.99 17.31
C THR A 95 2.65 -25.80 16.35
N ASN A 96 3.11 -26.03 15.11
CA ASN A 96 2.97 -25.04 14.03
C ASN A 96 2.37 -25.68 12.78
N PRO A 97 1.03 -25.73 12.67
CA PRO A 97 0.36 -26.31 11.51
C PRO A 97 0.59 -25.54 10.22
N ALA A 98 0.82 -24.22 10.29
CA ALA A 98 0.97 -23.39 9.10
C ALA A 98 2.23 -23.68 8.26
N ILE A 99 3.26 -24.30 8.86
CA ILE A 99 4.45 -24.74 8.12
C ILE A 99 4.13 -25.92 7.19
N LYS A 100 3.21 -26.78 7.59
CA LYS A 100 2.88 -28.02 6.86
C LYS A 100 1.98 -27.79 5.66
N VAL A 101 1.33 -26.63 5.56
CA VAL A 101 0.45 -26.25 4.45
C VAL A 101 1.29 -25.74 3.27
N ASP A 102 1.07 -26.27 2.09
CA ASP A 102 1.82 -25.89 0.89
C ASP A 102 1.50 -24.45 0.43
N MET A 103 2.52 -23.76 -0.06
CA MET A 103 2.33 -22.44 -0.67
C MET A 103 1.66 -22.56 -2.04
N PRO A 104 0.62 -21.75 -2.33
CA PRO A 104 0.04 -21.70 -3.66
C PRO A 104 1.08 -21.43 -4.74
N LYS A 105 1.02 -22.19 -5.83
CA LYS A 105 1.86 -21.95 -7.01
C LYS A 105 1.33 -20.72 -7.72
N ILE A 106 2.21 -19.76 -7.98
CA ILE A 106 1.87 -18.56 -8.75
C ILE A 106 2.41 -18.75 -10.15
N ASN A 107 1.53 -18.65 -11.13
CA ASN A 107 1.98 -18.55 -12.51
C ASN A 107 2.48 -17.13 -12.76
N ASP A 108 3.73 -17.02 -13.19
CA ASP A 108 4.30 -15.74 -13.56
C ASP A 108 3.62 -15.25 -14.85
N LYS A 109 2.95 -14.11 -14.72
CA LYS A 109 2.42 -13.42 -15.91
C LYS A 109 3.58 -12.72 -16.59
N ALA A 110 3.62 -12.78 -17.92
CA ALA A 110 4.57 -12.00 -18.70
C ALA A 110 4.46 -10.52 -18.30
N ILE A 111 5.61 -9.92 -18.02
CA ILE A 111 5.66 -8.49 -17.72
C ILE A 111 5.44 -7.74 -19.04
N VAL A 112 4.32 -7.03 -19.13
CA VAL A 112 4.09 -6.09 -20.22
C VAL A 112 4.97 -4.89 -19.97
N ARG A 113 5.84 -4.58 -20.91
CA ARG A 113 6.73 -3.42 -20.90
C ARG A 113 6.55 -2.66 -22.22
N LEU A 114 6.74 -1.37 -22.16
CA LEU A 114 6.76 -0.53 -23.36
C LEU A 114 8.12 -0.68 -24.06
N ASP A 115 8.08 -0.73 -25.39
CA ASP A 115 9.27 -0.62 -26.21
C ASP A 115 9.68 0.85 -26.36
N VAL A 116 10.87 1.10 -26.90
CA VAL A 116 11.43 2.47 -27.01
C VAL A 116 10.51 3.40 -27.82
N ASP A 117 9.95 2.90 -28.91
CA ASP A 117 9.03 3.67 -29.76
C ASP A 117 7.71 3.97 -29.05
N GLU A 118 7.22 3.04 -28.24
CA GLU A 118 5.99 3.24 -27.43
C GLU A 118 6.23 4.26 -26.31
N VAL A 119 7.44 4.28 -25.73
CA VAL A 119 7.83 5.29 -24.73
C VAL A 119 7.89 6.68 -25.38
N ALA A 120 8.50 6.79 -26.57
CA ALA A 120 8.54 8.05 -27.31
C ALA A 120 7.13 8.57 -27.62
N GLN A 121 6.26 7.71 -28.16
CA GLN A 121 4.85 8.06 -28.42
C GLN A 121 4.11 8.49 -27.16
N LEU A 122 4.34 7.82 -26.02
CA LEU A 122 3.74 8.20 -24.75
C LEU A 122 4.14 9.62 -24.32
N LEU A 123 5.41 9.96 -24.43
CA LEU A 123 5.92 11.29 -24.07
C LEU A 123 5.37 12.35 -25.02
N ASP A 124 5.34 12.09 -26.34
CA ASP A 124 4.76 12.98 -27.33
C ASP A 124 3.26 13.24 -27.06
N GLU A 125 2.50 12.21 -26.71
CA GLU A 125 1.07 12.36 -26.37
C GLU A 125 0.86 13.16 -25.08
N VAL A 126 1.74 12.99 -24.09
CA VAL A 126 1.68 13.78 -22.85
C VAL A 126 2.05 15.24 -23.12
N GLU A 127 2.90 15.54 -24.07
CA GLU A 127 3.26 16.90 -24.42
C GLU A 127 2.20 17.56 -25.31
N SER A 128 1.73 16.89 -26.36
CA SER A 128 0.79 17.45 -27.34
C SER A 128 -0.67 17.45 -26.89
N GLY A 129 -1.11 16.38 -26.20
CA GLY A 129 -2.52 16.22 -25.82
C GLY A 129 -3.49 16.02 -26.97
N GLU A 130 -3.00 15.63 -28.19
CA GLU A 130 -3.81 15.58 -29.42
C GLU A 130 -5.02 14.65 -29.34
N LYS A 131 -4.92 13.55 -28.59
CA LYS A 131 -6.01 12.56 -28.47
C LYS A 131 -7.02 12.89 -27.34
N LEU A 132 -6.87 14.05 -26.70
CA LEU A 132 -7.73 14.44 -25.58
C LEU A 132 -9.01 15.12 -26.07
N THR A 133 -10.10 14.89 -25.34
CA THR A 133 -11.34 15.65 -25.54
C THR A 133 -11.15 17.11 -25.10
N SER A 134 -11.97 18.04 -25.62
CA SER A 134 -11.88 19.47 -25.30
C SER A 134 -11.90 19.76 -23.79
N ARG A 135 -12.66 18.99 -23.01
CA ARG A 135 -12.67 19.10 -21.55
C ARG A 135 -11.37 18.63 -20.91
N GLN A 136 -10.78 17.55 -21.41
CA GLN A 136 -9.50 17.03 -20.92
C GLN A 136 -8.36 17.95 -21.29
N GLN A 137 -8.38 18.58 -22.50
CA GLN A 137 -7.37 19.53 -22.92
C GLN A 137 -7.25 20.72 -21.95
N MET A 138 -8.37 21.23 -21.44
CA MET A 138 -8.33 22.31 -20.46
C MET A 138 -7.58 21.94 -19.16
N TYR A 139 -7.66 20.70 -18.73
CA TYR A 139 -6.88 20.21 -17.59
C TYR A 139 -5.44 19.92 -18.00
N HIS A 140 -5.23 19.33 -19.15
CA HIS A 140 -3.93 19.02 -19.71
C HIS A 140 -3.03 20.25 -19.80
N GLU A 141 -3.52 21.37 -20.32
CA GLU A 141 -2.76 22.62 -20.40
C GLU A 141 -2.22 23.10 -19.03
N ARG A 142 -2.86 22.72 -17.93
CA ARG A 142 -2.43 23.08 -16.59
C ARG A 142 -1.48 22.06 -15.95
N THR A 143 -1.43 20.84 -16.47
CA THR A 143 -0.71 19.73 -15.83
C THR A 143 0.36 19.13 -16.70
N LYS A 144 0.39 19.44 -18.01
CA LYS A 144 1.29 18.81 -18.97
C LYS A 144 2.76 18.88 -18.58
N THR A 145 3.23 20.04 -18.14
CA THR A 145 4.64 20.23 -17.74
C THR A 145 5.01 19.37 -16.54
N ARG A 146 4.10 19.28 -15.57
CA ARG A 146 4.26 18.40 -14.41
C ARG A 146 4.24 16.93 -14.81
N ASP A 147 3.28 16.55 -15.63
CA ASP A 147 3.06 15.15 -15.99
C ASP A 147 4.22 14.66 -16.88
N LEU A 148 4.72 15.51 -17.78
CA LEU A 148 5.92 15.25 -18.56
C LEU A 148 7.15 15.09 -17.64
N ALA A 149 7.38 16.01 -16.71
CA ALA A 149 8.50 15.93 -15.77
C ALA A 149 8.48 14.66 -14.93
N ILE A 150 7.29 14.23 -14.44
CA ILE A 150 7.12 13.01 -13.67
C ILE A 150 7.45 11.78 -14.52
N LEU A 151 6.90 11.69 -15.72
CA LEU A 151 7.11 10.53 -16.60
C LEU A 151 8.55 10.44 -17.07
N THR A 152 9.16 11.54 -17.50
CA THR A 152 10.57 11.58 -17.91
C THR A 152 11.49 11.19 -16.76
N LEU A 153 11.20 11.67 -15.53
CA LEU A 153 11.96 11.27 -14.34
C LEU A 153 11.82 9.77 -14.03
N LEU A 154 10.61 9.23 -14.06
CA LEU A 154 10.38 7.80 -13.79
C LEU A 154 11.03 6.91 -14.84
N LEU A 155 10.91 7.26 -16.12
CA LEU A 155 11.49 6.51 -17.24
C LEU A 155 13.01 6.60 -17.26
N GLY A 156 13.57 7.80 -17.05
CA GLY A 156 15.01 8.02 -17.10
C GLY A 156 15.79 7.51 -15.88
N THR A 157 15.11 7.33 -14.72
CA THR A 157 15.80 6.91 -13.48
C THR A 157 15.37 5.56 -12.94
N GLY A 158 14.20 5.07 -13.31
CA GLY A 158 13.65 3.82 -12.78
C GLY A 158 13.32 3.85 -11.27
N ILE A 159 13.18 5.02 -10.66
CA ILE A 159 12.77 5.14 -9.26
C ILE A 159 11.30 4.71 -9.10
N ARG A 160 10.94 4.29 -7.89
CA ARG A 160 9.56 3.92 -7.61
C ARG A 160 8.65 5.14 -7.55
N VAL A 161 7.38 4.96 -7.92
CA VAL A 161 6.37 6.04 -7.80
C VAL A 161 6.33 6.63 -6.39
N SER A 162 6.45 5.80 -5.33
CA SER A 162 6.49 6.28 -3.95
C SER A 162 7.75 7.08 -3.61
N GLU A 163 8.86 6.80 -4.25
CA GLU A 163 10.12 7.55 -4.12
C GLU A 163 9.98 8.90 -4.85
N CYS A 164 9.41 8.90 -6.05
CA CYS A 164 9.12 10.12 -6.82
C CYS A 164 8.17 11.07 -6.07
N VAL A 165 7.06 10.53 -5.52
CA VAL A 165 6.09 11.33 -4.73
C VAL A 165 6.68 11.93 -3.47
N GLY A 166 7.70 11.28 -2.91
CA GLY A 166 8.40 11.75 -1.70
C GLY A 166 9.55 12.71 -1.94
N LEU A 167 9.83 13.11 -3.19
CA LEU A 167 10.92 14.03 -3.50
C LEU A 167 10.54 15.48 -3.16
N ASP A 168 11.44 16.14 -2.46
CA ASP A 168 11.44 17.58 -2.24
C ASP A 168 12.42 18.26 -3.20
N LEU A 169 12.26 19.57 -3.38
CA LEU A 169 13.16 20.35 -4.25
C LEU A 169 14.61 20.30 -3.76
N ASN A 170 14.81 20.18 -2.46
CA ASN A 170 16.15 20.06 -1.85
C ASN A 170 16.81 18.69 -2.11
N ASP A 171 16.06 17.69 -2.55
CA ASP A 171 16.60 16.38 -2.91
C ASP A 171 17.17 16.35 -4.33
N VAL A 172 16.96 17.42 -5.12
CA VAL A 172 17.39 17.51 -6.51
C VAL A 172 18.64 18.36 -6.62
N ASP A 173 19.73 17.76 -7.06
CA ASP A 173 20.99 18.45 -7.39
C ASP A 173 21.06 18.69 -8.91
N PHE A 174 20.60 19.85 -9.33
CA PHE A 174 20.62 20.26 -10.74
C PHE A 174 22.03 20.49 -11.29
N LYS A 175 23.05 20.65 -10.41
CA LYS A 175 24.43 20.86 -10.86
C LYS A 175 25.10 19.57 -11.27
N ASN A 176 24.79 18.48 -10.57
CA ASN A 176 25.39 17.17 -10.81
C ASN A 176 24.41 16.17 -11.41
N ASN A 177 23.23 16.60 -11.85
CA ASN A 177 22.17 15.75 -12.44
C ASN A 177 21.80 14.58 -11.54
N GLY A 178 21.61 14.82 -10.23
CA GLY A 178 21.36 13.79 -9.25
C GLY A 178 20.11 14.06 -8.40
N ILE A 179 19.47 13.00 -7.96
CA ILE A 179 18.39 13.05 -6.98
C ILE A 179 18.73 12.16 -5.80
N LYS A 180 18.44 12.64 -4.60
CA LYS A 180 18.54 11.86 -3.37
C LYS A 180 17.20 11.20 -3.08
N VAL A 181 17.17 9.88 -3.12
CA VAL A 181 15.96 9.06 -2.92
C VAL A 181 16.00 8.32 -1.60
N HIS A 182 14.91 8.38 -0.87
CA HIS A 182 14.73 7.63 0.37
C HIS A 182 14.09 6.26 0.06
N ARG A 183 14.88 5.20 0.15
CA ARG A 183 14.42 3.83 -0.13
C ARG A 183 13.76 3.19 1.08
N LYS A 184 13.01 2.10 0.81
CA LYS A 184 12.43 1.26 1.86
C LYS A 184 13.52 0.79 2.83
N GLY A 185 13.30 1.02 4.14
CA GLY A 185 14.28 0.70 5.18
C GLY A 185 15.13 1.89 5.63
N GLY A 186 14.90 3.10 5.08
CA GLY A 186 15.57 4.32 5.48
C GLY A 186 16.94 4.54 4.81
N ALA A 187 17.31 3.73 3.82
CA ALA A 187 18.53 3.95 3.06
C ALA A 187 18.35 5.14 2.09
N GLU A 188 19.29 6.05 2.10
CA GLU A 188 19.39 7.15 1.14
C GLU A 188 20.34 6.75 0.00
N VAL A 189 19.93 6.99 -1.22
CA VAL A 189 20.71 6.69 -2.43
C VAL A 189 20.60 7.87 -3.38
N VAL A 190 21.73 8.26 -3.96
CA VAL A 190 21.75 9.23 -5.07
C VAL A 190 21.57 8.47 -6.38
N VAL A 191 20.60 8.89 -7.18
CA VAL A 191 20.35 8.39 -8.53
C VAL A 191 20.64 9.51 -9.52
N TYR A 192 21.46 9.25 -10.50
CA TYR A 192 21.78 10.21 -11.55
C TYR A 192 20.82 10.11 -12.72
N PHE A 193 20.60 11.21 -13.41
CA PHE A 193 19.68 11.31 -14.54
C PHE A 193 20.32 12.06 -15.72
N SER A 194 19.70 11.94 -16.90
CA SER A 194 20.16 12.58 -18.14
C SER A 194 19.80 14.07 -18.18
N ASP A 195 20.40 14.80 -19.12
CA ASP A 195 20.09 16.21 -19.35
C ASP A 195 18.64 16.41 -19.76
N GLU A 196 18.04 15.47 -20.48
CA GLU A 196 16.63 15.48 -20.86
C GLU A 196 15.70 15.50 -19.62
N VAL A 197 16.01 14.67 -18.61
CA VAL A 197 15.28 14.67 -17.33
C VAL A 197 15.48 16.00 -16.61
N MET A 198 16.70 16.54 -16.66
CA MET A 198 17.01 17.85 -16.05
C MET A 198 16.16 18.96 -16.67
N GLU A 199 16.08 19.01 -18.00
CA GLU A 199 15.30 20.03 -18.72
C GLU A 199 13.81 19.96 -18.36
N ALA A 200 13.23 18.76 -18.33
CA ALA A 200 11.83 18.55 -17.96
C ALA A 200 11.57 18.99 -16.50
N LEU A 201 12.46 18.64 -15.57
CA LEU A 201 12.35 19.06 -14.18
C LEU A 201 12.48 20.58 -14.01
N LEU A 202 13.44 21.21 -14.70
CA LEU A 202 13.63 22.66 -14.65
C LEU A 202 12.42 23.40 -15.22
N ALA A 203 11.83 22.93 -16.31
CA ALA A 203 10.62 23.50 -16.89
C ALA A 203 9.47 23.48 -15.88
N TYR A 204 9.25 22.34 -15.22
CA TYR A 204 8.22 22.19 -14.19
C TYR A 204 8.47 23.08 -12.97
N VAL A 205 9.70 23.10 -12.45
CA VAL A 205 10.05 23.94 -11.29
C VAL A 205 9.84 25.41 -11.59
N LYS A 206 10.24 25.90 -12.79
CA LYS A 206 10.01 27.28 -13.22
C LYS A 206 8.52 27.65 -13.26
N GLU A 207 7.70 26.77 -13.85
CA GLU A 207 6.25 26.98 -13.90
C GLU A 207 5.65 27.05 -12.50
N ARG A 208 6.02 26.10 -11.62
CA ARG A 208 5.52 26.04 -10.26
C ARG A 208 5.91 27.26 -9.42
N LEU A 209 7.13 27.74 -9.51
CA LEU A 209 7.58 28.93 -8.79
C LEU A 209 6.89 30.21 -9.26
N ASN A 210 6.47 30.29 -10.53
CA ASN A 210 5.73 31.42 -11.06
C ASN A 210 4.27 31.46 -10.60
N VAL A 211 3.67 30.28 -10.30
CA VAL A 211 2.26 30.16 -9.87
C VAL A 211 2.08 30.33 -8.35
N THR A 212 3.10 30.05 -7.56
CA THR A 212 3.05 30.14 -6.11
C THR A 212 4.07 31.14 -5.57
N PRO A 213 3.67 32.36 -5.20
CA PRO A 213 4.51 33.22 -4.38
C PRO A 213 4.57 32.62 -2.97
N VAL A 214 5.58 31.84 -2.66
CA VAL A 214 5.71 31.16 -1.37
C VAL A 214 7.14 31.16 -0.88
N GLU A 215 7.28 31.37 0.41
CA GLU A 215 8.51 31.16 1.16
C GLU A 215 9.06 29.75 0.92
N VAL A 216 10.31 29.70 0.49
CA VAL A 216 11.01 28.53 -0.06
C VAL A 216 11.39 27.57 1.06
N SER A 217 10.46 26.90 1.72
CA SER A 217 10.89 25.93 2.73
C SER A 217 10.43 24.48 2.58
N THR A 218 9.39 24.18 1.76
CA THR A 218 9.00 22.76 1.63
C THR A 218 8.16 22.53 0.37
N TYR A 219 8.78 22.12 -0.75
CA TYR A 219 8.04 21.74 -1.96
C TYR A 219 8.24 20.28 -2.30
N CYS A 220 7.18 19.49 -2.21
CA CYS A 220 7.13 18.17 -2.78
C CYS A 220 6.86 18.27 -4.28
N ILE A 221 7.68 17.63 -5.12
CA ILE A 221 7.58 17.67 -6.58
C ILE A 221 6.24 17.15 -7.08
N ALA A 222 5.65 16.18 -6.39
CA ALA A 222 4.41 15.52 -6.79
C ALA A 222 3.14 15.97 -6.06
N SER A 223 3.22 16.87 -5.05
CA SER A 223 2.03 17.34 -4.34
C SER A 223 1.24 18.33 -5.17
N THR A 224 0.10 17.88 -5.64
CA THR A 224 -0.90 18.70 -6.32
C THR A 224 -1.60 19.66 -5.35
N THR A 225 -1.48 20.94 -5.61
CA THR A 225 -2.53 21.96 -5.57
C THR A 225 -3.62 21.83 -4.51
N SER A 226 -3.45 22.48 -3.41
CA SER A 226 -4.56 23.17 -2.79
C SER A 226 -4.60 24.59 -3.37
N ASN A 227 -5.58 24.92 -4.18
CA ASN A 227 -5.92 26.29 -4.54
C ASN A 227 -6.31 27.05 -3.27
N PRO A 228 -5.64 28.15 -2.91
CA PRO A 228 -6.10 28.98 -1.80
C PRO A 228 -7.03 30.07 -2.34
N SER A 229 -8.24 29.72 -2.77
CA SER A 229 -9.33 30.70 -2.91
C SER A 229 -10.65 29.99 -3.18
N SER A 230 -11.29 29.52 -2.15
CA SER A 230 -12.74 29.58 -1.98
C SER A 230 -13.11 29.17 -0.57
N THR A 231 -13.23 30.14 0.29
CA THR A 231 -14.10 30.05 1.47
C THR A 231 -15.53 29.83 0.99
N SER A 232 -15.98 28.57 1.03
CA SER A 232 -17.39 28.27 1.23
C SER A 232 -17.49 26.89 1.89
N PRO A 233 -18.25 26.80 2.98
CA PRO A 233 -18.51 25.55 3.67
C PRO A 233 -19.54 24.74 2.89
N ASN A 234 -19.39 23.42 2.86
CA ASN A 234 -20.30 22.42 2.31
C ASN A 234 -20.16 22.12 0.81
N THR A 235 -19.17 21.32 0.47
CA THR A 235 -19.29 20.44 -0.70
C THR A 235 -19.08 19.00 -0.26
N VAL A 236 -20.19 18.28 -0.18
CA VAL A 236 -20.24 16.83 -0.02
C VAL A 236 -19.62 16.22 -1.26
N TYR A 237 -18.49 15.53 -1.13
CA TYR A 237 -17.90 14.73 -2.19
C TYR A 237 -18.77 13.50 -2.43
N PRO A 238 -19.10 13.16 -3.69
CA PRO A 238 -19.77 11.92 -3.98
C PRO A 238 -18.82 10.72 -3.67
N PRO A 239 -19.37 9.59 -3.20
CA PRO A 239 -18.56 8.42 -2.84
C PRO A 239 -17.80 7.90 -4.05
N SER A 240 -16.51 7.63 -3.87
CA SER A 240 -15.67 6.98 -4.86
C SER A 240 -16.23 5.59 -5.15
N ARG A 241 -16.25 5.19 -6.42
CA ARG A 241 -16.81 3.91 -6.92
C ARG A 241 -16.10 2.64 -6.42
N ASN A 242 -15.14 2.73 -5.54
CA ASN A 242 -14.36 1.60 -5.02
C ASN A 242 -14.33 1.54 -3.49
N GLY A 243 -15.45 1.69 -2.82
CA GLY A 243 -15.75 1.17 -1.49
C GLY A 243 -14.66 1.21 -0.37
N VAL A 244 -13.61 2.01 -0.50
CA VAL A 244 -12.62 2.22 0.54
C VAL A 244 -12.84 3.61 1.10
N PRO A 245 -13.32 3.75 2.34
CA PRO A 245 -13.48 5.06 2.94
C PRO A 245 -12.11 5.72 3.11
N PRO A 246 -11.95 7.01 2.75
CA PRO A 246 -10.74 7.75 3.06
C PRO A 246 -10.68 7.98 4.57
N ASN A 247 -9.56 7.62 5.17
CA ASN A 247 -9.19 7.95 6.55
C ASN A 247 -10.12 7.44 7.65
N VAL A 248 -10.06 6.14 7.95
CA VAL A 248 -10.29 5.70 9.31
C VAL A 248 -9.02 5.98 10.10
N VAL A 249 -8.93 7.18 10.64
CA VAL A 249 -8.06 7.47 11.78
C VAL A 249 -8.62 6.63 12.92
N TYR A 250 -7.98 5.53 13.24
CA TYR A 250 -8.20 4.87 14.51
C TYR A 250 -7.67 5.82 15.58
N ALA A 251 -8.56 6.69 16.07
CA ALA A 251 -8.31 7.42 17.28
C ALA A 251 -8.05 6.40 18.38
N SER A 252 -6.91 6.51 19.00
CA SER A 252 -6.52 5.81 20.21
C SER A 252 -7.41 6.27 21.39
N THR A 253 -8.58 5.71 21.48
CA THR A 253 -9.39 5.74 22.72
C THR A 253 -9.63 4.31 23.16
N CYS A 254 -8.56 3.62 23.53
CA CYS A 254 -8.63 2.47 24.43
C CYS A 254 -8.59 2.96 25.87
N SER A 255 -9.58 3.75 26.28
CA SER A 255 -9.91 3.91 27.71
C SER A 255 -11.02 2.92 28.01
N GLY A 256 -10.66 1.74 28.51
CA GLY A 256 -11.63 0.73 28.96
C GLY A 256 -11.21 -0.72 28.84
N VAL A 257 -10.02 -1.02 28.37
CA VAL A 257 -9.51 -2.40 28.42
C VAL A 257 -9.06 -2.68 29.85
N LYS A 258 -9.85 -3.45 30.60
CA LYS A 258 -9.38 -4.10 31.83
C LYS A 258 -8.14 -4.90 31.45
N VAL A 259 -7.02 -4.63 32.11
CA VAL A 259 -5.80 -5.44 32.04
C VAL A 259 -6.12 -6.82 32.61
N GLY A 260 -6.72 -7.64 31.76
CA GLY A 260 -6.85 -9.09 32.01
C GLY A 260 -5.55 -9.75 31.56
N THR A 261 -5.21 -10.83 32.21
CA THR A 261 -4.04 -11.69 32.03
C THR A 261 -3.65 -11.84 30.54
N PRO A 262 -2.35 -12.00 30.19
CA PRO A 262 -1.81 -11.96 28.82
C PRO A 262 -2.20 -13.14 27.92
N SER A 263 -3.39 -13.70 28.11
CA SER A 263 -3.87 -14.92 27.46
C SER A 263 -4.79 -14.70 26.26
N SER A 264 -5.12 -13.45 25.88
CA SER A 264 -6.03 -13.21 24.76
C SER A 264 -5.29 -12.94 23.46
N LEU A 265 -5.78 -13.52 22.38
CA LEU A 265 -5.23 -13.41 21.00
C LEU A 265 -5.17 -11.98 20.48
N LEU A 266 -6.06 -11.08 20.92
CA LEU A 266 -6.04 -9.66 20.59
C LEU A 266 -4.80 -8.96 21.13
N PHE A 267 -4.34 -9.32 22.34
CA PHE A 267 -3.09 -8.79 22.88
C PHE A 267 -1.87 -9.30 22.10
N ALA A 268 -1.97 -10.52 21.59
CA ALA A 268 -0.93 -11.16 20.80
C ALA A 268 -0.79 -10.56 19.39
N ILE A 269 -1.89 -10.13 18.75
CA ILE A 269 -1.87 -9.43 17.44
C ILE A 269 -1.21 -8.05 17.59
N ALA A 270 -1.37 -7.39 18.74
CA ALA A 270 -0.74 -6.10 19.03
C ALA A 270 0.78 -6.19 19.26
N ILE A 271 1.29 -7.39 19.63
CA ILE A 271 2.69 -7.64 20.00
C ILE A 271 3.52 -8.23 18.83
N LEU A 272 2.94 -8.42 17.63
CA LEU A 272 3.74 -8.83 16.47
C LEU A 272 5.00 -7.96 16.35
N PRO A 273 6.21 -8.56 16.25
CA PRO A 273 7.46 -7.90 16.54
C PRO A 273 7.64 -6.61 15.73
N SER A 274 7.93 -5.56 16.47
CA SER A 274 8.34 -4.24 15.97
C SER A 274 9.69 -4.31 15.27
#